data_1df5a481f0fa43b129285d7378782a91
#
_entry.id   1df5a481f0fa43b129285d7378782a91
#
_cell.length_a   1.000
_cell.length_b   1.000
_cell.length_c   1.000
_cell.angle_alpha   90.00
_cell.angle_beta   90.00
_cell.angle_gamma   90.00
#
_symmetry.space_group_name_H-M   'P 1'
#
loop_
_entity.id
_entity.type
_entity.pdbx_description
1 polymer ?
#
loop_
_entity_poly.entity_id
_entity_poly.type
_entity_poly.pdbx_seq_one_letter_code
_entity_poly.pdbx_strand_id
1 'polypeptide(L)'
;MGDGFEVFDADAQVLRWAKAAHNAAVALSADPEIRVTNLRHRETWFVGVDALPTAPDGSIEGVALRGPWQRRIITPKVWHRAQLSIVYPGYPRQDLDESDANHRYRIKRAAAHVDGLLPLGAAKRRFLREPHAFILGLPLNTANAAPLTVWPGSQHIMGAAFRDLVGDIDPQSVDLTDGYHAARRQCFEQITPQQIIATPGQSILLHRHLLHGVAPWEAGQHAPPEGRMIAYFRPEFSDAEWIAET
;
A
#
# COMPACT_ATOMS: atom_id res chain seq x y z
N MET A 1 -12.38 9.18 8.44
CA MET A 1 -11.12 9.90 8.12
C MET A 1 -11.42 10.88 6.98
N GLY A 2 -11.50 12.21 7.28
CA GLY A 2 -11.90 13.21 6.27
C GLY A 2 -11.00 13.21 5.02
N ASP A 3 -9.69 13.14 5.21
CA ASP A 3 -8.71 13.13 4.11
C ASP A 3 -8.40 11.72 3.56
N GLY A 4 -9.03 10.68 4.11
CA GLY A 4 -8.81 9.29 3.71
C GLY A 4 -7.58 8.64 4.32
N PHE A 5 -6.80 9.33 5.13
CA PHE A 5 -5.66 8.77 5.86
C PHE A 5 -5.48 9.41 7.24
N GLU A 6 -4.72 8.73 8.09
CA GLU A 6 -4.30 9.24 9.39
C GLU A 6 -2.89 8.73 9.69
N VAL A 7 -2.02 9.63 10.13
CA VAL A 7 -0.68 9.28 10.65
C VAL A 7 -0.73 9.45 12.16
N PHE A 8 -0.47 8.36 12.87
CA PHE A 8 -0.48 8.35 14.32
C PHE A 8 0.91 8.66 14.86
N ASP A 9 0.94 9.38 15.98
CA ASP A 9 2.17 9.66 16.71
C ASP A 9 2.87 8.37 17.16
N ALA A 10 4.16 8.51 17.47
CA ALA A 10 4.97 7.37 17.87
C ALA A 10 4.44 6.72 19.16
N ASP A 11 4.24 5.41 19.09
CA ASP A 11 3.78 4.54 20.18
C ASP A 11 4.83 3.48 20.51
N ALA A 12 5.03 3.23 21.79
CA ALA A 12 6.07 2.30 22.25
C ALA A 12 5.80 0.83 21.86
N GLN A 13 4.52 0.43 21.72
CA GLN A 13 4.17 -0.93 21.29
C GLN A 13 4.40 -1.10 19.79
N VAL A 14 4.02 -0.08 19.00
CA VAL A 14 4.30 -0.03 17.56
C VAL A 14 5.82 -0.09 17.33
N LEU A 15 6.60 0.67 18.09
CA LEU A 15 8.06 0.65 17.98
C LEU A 15 8.67 -0.73 18.30
N ARG A 16 8.15 -1.43 19.31
CA ARG A 16 8.61 -2.80 19.63
C ARG A 16 8.31 -3.76 18.49
N TRP A 17 7.07 -3.69 17.96
CA TRP A 17 6.66 -4.51 16.82
C TRP A 17 7.52 -4.21 15.59
N ALA A 18 7.72 -2.94 15.26
CA ALA A 18 8.55 -2.51 14.12
C ALA A 18 9.99 -3.00 14.23
N LYS A 19 10.59 -3.02 15.43
CA LYS A 19 11.95 -3.57 15.63
C LYS A 19 12.02 -5.08 15.37
N ALA A 20 11.05 -5.85 15.87
CA ALA A 20 10.99 -7.29 15.59
C ALA A 20 10.79 -7.55 14.09
N ALA A 21 9.84 -6.83 13.48
CA ALA A 21 9.59 -6.92 12.04
C ALA A 21 10.79 -6.51 11.18
N HIS A 22 11.56 -5.50 11.60
CA HIS A 22 12.78 -5.08 10.91
C HIS A 22 13.84 -6.19 10.88
N ASN A 23 14.08 -6.87 12.00
CA ASN A 23 15.02 -7.98 12.05
C ASN A 23 14.62 -9.11 11.08
N ALA A 24 13.36 -9.50 11.10
CA ALA A 24 12.83 -10.50 10.16
C ALA A 24 12.91 -10.02 8.70
N ALA A 25 12.62 -8.74 8.44
CA ALA A 25 12.69 -8.14 7.11
C ALA A 25 14.10 -8.13 6.52
N VAL A 26 15.11 -7.79 7.33
CA VAL A 26 16.53 -7.81 6.91
C VAL A 26 16.94 -9.23 6.52
N ALA A 27 16.64 -10.22 7.37
CA ALA A 27 16.96 -11.61 7.08
C ALA A 27 16.27 -12.11 5.80
N LEU A 28 14.98 -11.83 5.66
CA LEU A 28 14.17 -12.23 4.52
C LEU A 28 14.63 -11.57 3.20
N SER A 29 14.94 -10.28 3.24
CA SER A 29 15.38 -9.54 2.06
C SER A 29 16.83 -9.82 1.65
N ALA A 30 17.60 -10.48 2.50
CA ALA A 30 18.95 -10.95 2.19
C ALA A 30 18.96 -12.33 1.50
N ASP A 31 17.87 -13.11 1.62
CA ASP A 31 17.76 -14.44 1.02
C ASP A 31 17.73 -14.35 -0.52
N PRO A 32 18.68 -14.98 -1.25
CA PRO A 32 18.76 -14.88 -2.70
C PRO A 32 17.53 -15.41 -3.44
N GLU A 33 16.90 -16.49 -2.95
CA GLU A 33 15.73 -17.11 -3.60
C GLU A 33 14.50 -16.19 -3.46
N ILE A 34 14.34 -15.60 -2.27
CA ILE A 34 13.27 -14.65 -1.99
C ILE A 34 13.47 -13.36 -2.81
N ARG A 35 14.71 -12.89 -2.94
CA ARG A 35 15.04 -11.70 -3.75
C ARG A 35 14.64 -11.88 -5.21
N VAL A 36 15.01 -12.99 -5.84
CA VAL A 36 14.72 -13.27 -7.26
C VAL A 36 13.23 -13.19 -7.55
N THR A 37 12.39 -13.68 -6.65
CA THR A 37 10.94 -13.69 -6.85
C THR A 37 10.26 -12.36 -6.55
N ASN A 38 10.85 -11.52 -5.68
CA ASN A 38 10.18 -10.32 -5.16
C ASN A 38 10.78 -9.00 -5.66
N LEU A 39 11.98 -8.99 -6.24
CA LEU A 39 12.56 -7.77 -6.80
C LEU A 39 11.87 -7.36 -8.11
N ARG A 40 11.62 -6.06 -8.24
CA ARG A 40 10.97 -5.40 -9.38
C ARG A 40 11.76 -4.15 -9.76
N HIS A 41 11.48 -3.62 -10.93
CA HIS A 41 12.06 -2.37 -11.42
C HIS A 41 13.59 -2.39 -11.39
N ARG A 42 14.17 -3.46 -11.97
CA ARG A 42 15.62 -3.70 -11.99
C ARG A 42 16.22 -3.59 -10.59
N GLU A 43 15.65 -4.35 -9.67
CA GLU A 43 16.09 -4.51 -8.27
C GLU A 43 15.96 -3.23 -7.41
N THR A 44 15.20 -2.23 -7.85
CA THR A 44 14.99 -1.01 -7.05
C THR A 44 13.76 -1.06 -6.16
N TRP A 45 12.97 -2.15 -6.22
CA TRP A 45 11.82 -2.36 -5.34
C TRP A 45 11.63 -3.84 -5.01
N PHE A 46 11.60 -4.15 -3.73
CA PHE A 46 11.23 -5.46 -3.20
C PHE A 46 9.75 -5.44 -2.80
N VAL A 47 8.96 -6.33 -3.40
CA VAL A 47 7.51 -6.45 -3.19
C VAL A 47 7.22 -7.85 -2.65
N GLY A 48 7.40 -8.03 -1.35
CA GLY A 48 7.15 -9.29 -0.65
C GLY A 48 5.71 -9.36 -0.13
N VAL A 49 4.76 -9.68 -0.99
CA VAL A 49 3.35 -9.92 -0.58
C VAL A 49 3.34 -11.11 0.37
N ASP A 50 2.69 -10.95 1.52
CA ASP A 50 2.59 -11.96 2.59
C ASP A 50 3.94 -12.56 3.02
N ALA A 51 5.03 -11.82 2.84
CA ALA A 51 6.38 -12.35 3.05
C ALA A 51 6.81 -12.32 4.52
N LEU A 52 6.45 -11.28 5.29
CA LEU A 52 6.83 -11.22 6.70
C LEU A 52 6.15 -12.34 7.50
N PRO A 53 6.89 -13.03 8.39
CA PRO A 53 6.38 -14.18 9.14
C PRO A 53 5.50 -13.75 10.33
N THR A 54 4.48 -12.92 10.07
CA THR A 54 3.51 -12.54 11.11
C THR A 54 2.50 -13.66 11.34
N ALA A 55 2.08 -13.82 12.60
CA ALA A 55 1.04 -14.76 12.99
C ALA A 55 -0.38 -14.26 12.64
N PRO A 56 -1.41 -15.11 12.70
CA PRO A 56 -2.80 -14.71 12.39
C PRO A 56 -3.38 -13.58 13.26
N ASP A 57 -2.80 -13.31 14.42
CA ASP A 57 -3.14 -12.15 15.26
C ASP A 57 -2.32 -10.89 14.94
N GLY A 58 -1.49 -10.95 13.88
CA GLY A 58 -0.59 -9.89 13.46
C GLY A 58 0.71 -9.81 14.27
N SER A 59 0.91 -10.65 15.27
CA SER A 59 2.16 -10.65 16.06
C SER A 59 3.35 -11.14 15.22
N ILE A 60 4.55 -10.72 15.61
CA ILE A 60 5.81 -11.19 15.04
C ILE A 60 6.82 -11.43 16.16
N GLU A 61 7.49 -12.60 16.14
CA GLU A 61 8.45 -13.00 17.19
C GLU A 61 7.89 -12.83 18.63
N GLY A 62 6.58 -13.09 18.80
CA GLY A 62 5.89 -12.96 20.09
C GLY A 62 5.53 -11.50 20.46
N VAL A 63 5.86 -10.52 19.63
CA VAL A 63 5.48 -9.12 19.85
C VAL A 63 4.12 -8.85 19.24
N ALA A 64 3.14 -8.52 20.09
CA ALA A 64 1.75 -8.29 19.65
C ALA A 64 1.60 -7.05 18.77
N LEU A 65 0.79 -7.15 17.71
CA LEU A 65 0.41 -6.03 16.85
C LEU A 65 -0.63 -5.16 17.57
N ARG A 66 -0.20 -4.06 18.16
CA ARG A 66 -1.07 -3.11 18.86
C ARG A 66 -0.64 -1.69 18.57
N GLY A 67 -1.61 -0.76 18.55
CA GLY A 67 -1.31 0.65 18.35
C GLY A 67 -2.56 1.54 18.33
N PRO A 68 -2.36 2.85 18.19
CA PRO A 68 -3.43 3.85 18.31
C PRO A 68 -4.51 3.72 17.23
N TRP A 69 -4.23 3.11 16.07
CA TRP A 69 -5.21 2.86 14.99
C TRP A 69 -6.37 1.95 15.41
N GLN A 70 -6.22 1.10 16.45
CA GLN A 70 -7.24 0.15 16.87
C GLN A 70 -8.58 0.82 17.21
N ARG A 71 -8.57 2.07 17.64
CA ARG A 71 -9.80 2.86 17.88
C ARG A 71 -10.46 3.41 16.61
N ARG A 72 -9.82 3.25 15.44
CA ARG A 72 -10.30 3.73 14.14
C ARG A 72 -10.80 2.62 13.23
N ILE A 73 -10.55 1.39 13.59
CA ILE A 73 -10.87 0.21 12.77
C ILE A 73 -11.69 -0.79 13.57
N ILE A 74 -12.40 -1.63 12.85
CA ILE A 74 -12.88 -2.92 13.38
C ILE A 74 -11.69 -3.87 13.29
N THR A 75 -11.21 -4.36 14.44
CA THR A 75 -10.05 -5.26 14.45
C THR A 75 -10.39 -6.55 13.72
N PRO A 76 -9.60 -6.93 12.71
CA PRO A 76 -9.81 -8.19 11.98
C PRO A 76 -9.71 -9.39 12.91
N LYS A 77 -10.51 -10.42 12.64
CA LYS A 77 -10.39 -11.70 13.36
C LYS A 77 -9.08 -12.40 13.04
N VAL A 78 -8.64 -12.26 11.80
CA VAL A 78 -7.38 -12.80 11.29
C VAL A 78 -6.69 -11.71 10.49
N TRP A 79 -5.42 -11.47 10.78
CA TRP A 79 -4.55 -10.63 9.97
C TRP A 79 -3.87 -11.50 8.91
N HIS A 80 -3.80 -11.02 7.68
CA HIS A 80 -2.91 -11.61 6.67
C HIS A 80 -1.47 -11.45 7.13
N ARG A 81 -0.57 -12.28 6.59
CA ARG A 81 0.85 -12.02 6.77
C ARG A 81 1.17 -10.65 6.17
N ALA A 82 1.98 -9.87 6.90
CA ALA A 82 2.30 -8.54 6.43
C ALA A 82 3.11 -8.58 5.12
N GLN A 83 2.77 -7.70 4.18
CA GLN A 83 3.60 -7.43 3.03
C GLN A 83 4.84 -6.65 3.47
N LEU A 84 6.01 -7.05 2.97
CA LEU A 84 7.24 -6.26 3.08
C LEU A 84 7.47 -5.47 1.80
N SER A 85 7.55 -4.14 1.91
CA SER A 85 7.94 -3.26 0.82
C SER A 85 9.28 -2.59 1.14
N ILE A 86 10.29 -2.81 0.26
CA ILE A 86 11.59 -2.15 0.41
C ILE A 86 11.90 -1.40 -0.88
N VAL A 87 12.18 -0.11 -0.75
CA VAL A 87 12.60 0.71 -1.89
C VAL A 87 14.08 1.02 -1.77
N TYR A 88 14.80 0.79 -2.87
CA TYR A 88 16.25 0.99 -2.95
C TYR A 88 16.60 2.23 -3.79
N PRO A 89 17.83 2.75 -3.68
CA PRO A 89 18.31 3.87 -4.47
C PRO A 89 18.10 3.70 -5.97
N GLY A 90 17.61 4.77 -6.61
CA GLY A 90 17.34 4.80 -8.05
C GLY A 90 15.96 4.28 -8.45
N TYR A 91 15.07 4.00 -7.51
CA TYR A 91 13.66 3.67 -7.80
C TYR A 91 12.93 4.88 -8.44
N PRO A 92 12.12 4.63 -9.50
CA PRO A 92 11.96 3.39 -10.23
C PRO A 92 12.92 3.29 -11.42
N ARG A 93 13.48 2.10 -11.66
CA ARG A 93 14.10 1.78 -12.95
C ARG A 93 13.09 1.06 -13.83
N GLN A 94 13.09 1.37 -15.13
CA GLN A 94 12.18 0.73 -16.07
C GLN A 94 12.56 -0.73 -16.31
N ASP A 95 11.63 -1.67 -16.07
CA ASP A 95 11.80 -3.08 -16.43
C ASP A 95 11.75 -3.27 -17.94
N LEU A 96 12.34 -4.36 -18.44
CA LEU A 96 12.46 -4.62 -19.89
C LEU A 96 11.11 -4.80 -20.57
N ASP A 97 10.11 -5.28 -19.84
CA ASP A 97 8.74 -5.52 -20.30
C ASP A 97 7.78 -4.40 -19.89
N GLU A 98 8.26 -3.38 -19.16
CA GLU A 98 7.45 -2.22 -18.78
C GLU A 98 7.39 -1.20 -19.95
N SER A 99 6.17 -0.84 -20.37
CA SER A 99 6.00 0.20 -21.39
C SER A 99 6.45 1.57 -20.88
N ASP A 100 6.91 2.43 -21.81
CA ASP A 100 7.28 3.83 -21.50
C ASP A 100 6.12 4.61 -20.85
N ALA A 101 4.88 4.31 -21.22
CA ALA A 101 3.72 4.95 -20.65
C ALA A 101 3.55 4.59 -19.17
N ASN A 102 3.71 3.31 -18.81
CA ASN A 102 3.64 2.85 -17.42
C ASN A 102 4.81 3.40 -16.59
N HIS A 103 6.02 3.40 -17.16
CA HIS A 103 7.17 3.96 -16.48
C HIS A 103 7.01 5.46 -16.22
N ARG A 104 6.56 6.26 -17.22
CA ARG A 104 6.23 7.67 -17.02
C ARG A 104 5.15 7.89 -15.98
N TYR A 105 4.14 7.01 -15.93
CA TYR A 105 3.09 7.06 -14.92
C TYR A 105 3.66 6.83 -13.51
N ARG A 106 4.56 5.89 -13.36
CA ARG A 106 5.27 5.61 -12.10
C ARG A 106 6.08 6.81 -11.64
N ILE A 107 6.83 7.43 -12.54
CA ILE A 107 7.62 8.63 -12.23
C ILE A 107 6.71 9.82 -11.88
N LYS A 108 5.75 10.14 -12.74
CA LYS A 108 4.98 11.39 -12.62
C LYS A 108 3.80 11.32 -11.66
N ARG A 109 3.30 10.12 -11.36
CA ARG A 109 2.10 9.87 -10.57
C ARG A 109 2.30 8.80 -9.48
N ALA A 110 3.57 8.52 -9.12
CA ALA A 110 3.92 7.54 -8.08
C ALA A 110 3.27 6.16 -8.30
N ALA A 111 2.93 5.77 -9.53
CA ALA A 111 2.11 4.60 -9.88
C ALA A 111 0.79 4.53 -9.10
N ALA A 112 0.17 5.67 -8.82
CA ALA A 112 -1.00 5.80 -7.93
C ALA A 112 -2.13 4.83 -8.29
N HIS A 113 -2.67 4.15 -7.29
CA HIS A 113 -3.70 3.13 -7.45
C HIS A 113 -4.60 3.05 -6.21
N VAL A 114 -5.68 2.33 -6.36
CA VAL A 114 -6.49 1.79 -5.26
C VAL A 114 -6.23 0.30 -5.25
N ASP A 115 -5.97 -0.25 -4.07
CA ASP A 115 -5.71 -1.68 -3.89
C ASP A 115 -6.96 -2.54 -4.13
N GLY A 116 -6.74 -3.82 -4.39
CA GLY A 116 -7.80 -4.83 -4.53
C GLY A 116 -8.38 -4.99 -5.93
N LEU A 117 -8.05 -4.09 -6.86
CA LEU A 117 -8.48 -4.17 -8.26
C LEU A 117 -7.44 -4.88 -9.11
N LEU A 118 -7.63 -6.18 -9.37
CA LEU A 118 -6.68 -6.97 -10.14
C LEU A 118 -6.99 -6.93 -11.65
N PRO A 119 -5.93 -6.89 -12.51
CA PRO A 119 -6.10 -6.95 -13.96
C PRO A 119 -6.38 -8.38 -14.41
N LEU A 120 -7.48 -8.61 -15.11
CA LEU A 120 -7.87 -9.92 -15.64
C LEU A 120 -7.88 -9.97 -17.17
N GLY A 121 -7.59 -11.15 -17.71
CA GLY A 121 -7.59 -11.42 -19.14
C GLY A 121 -6.49 -10.68 -19.91
N ALA A 122 -6.44 -10.91 -21.23
CA ALA A 122 -5.44 -10.30 -22.12
C ALA A 122 -5.55 -8.76 -22.17
N ALA A 123 -6.77 -8.23 -22.02
CA ALA A 123 -7.03 -6.79 -22.00
C ALA A 123 -6.72 -6.13 -20.65
N LYS A 124 -6.29 -6.91 -19.64
CA LYS A 124 -5.95 -6.42 -18.29
C LYS A 124 -7.05 -5.55 -17.67
N ARG A 125 -8.33 -5.95 -17.87
CA ARG A 125 -9.50 -5.26 -17.32
C ARG A 125 -9.53 -5.41 -15.79
N ARG A 126 -9.94 -4.38 -15.06
CA ARG A 126 -9.89 -4.30 -13.60
C ARG A 126 -11.18 -4.81 -12.96
N PHE A 127 -11.05 -5.78 -12.08
CA PHE A 127 -12.14 -6.32 -11.27
C PHE A 127 -11.76 -6.34 -9.80
N LEU A 128 -12.74 -6.17 -8.92
CA LEU A 128 -12.54 -6.39 -7.49
C LEU A 128 -12.18 -7.85 -7.23
N ARG A 129 -11.07 -8.10 -6.53
CA ARG A 129 -10.63 -9.45 -6.16
C ARG A 129 -10.16 -9.53 -4.71
N GLU A 130 -9.67 -8.43 -4.18
CA GLU A 130 -9.17 -8.33 -2.81
C GLU A 130 -9.87 -7.15 -2.14
N PRO A 131 -11.04 -7.36 -1.48
CA PRO A 131 -11.83 -6.28 -0.89
C PRO A 131 -11.21 -5.79 0.43
N HIS A 132 -10.06 -5.14 0.34
CA HIS A 132 -9.34 -4.65 1.51
C HIS A 132 -10.17 -3.68 2.35
N ALA A 133 -10.20 -3.88 3.67
CA ALA A 133 -10.91 -3.03 4.61
C ALA A 133 -10.23 -1.66 4.79
N PHE A 134 -8.91 -1.71 4.88
CA PHE A 134 -8.00 -0.57 5.04
C PHE A 134 -6.58 -1.03 4.73
N ILE A 135 -5.64 -0.07 4.70
CA ILE A 135 -4.21 -0.36 4.64
C ILE A 135 -3.56 0.21 5.90
N LEU A 136 -2.87 -0.64 6.65
CA LEU A 136 -2.06 -0.22 7.80
C LEU A 136 -0.58 -0.33 7.44
N GLY A 137 0.10 0.81 7.34
CA GLY A 137 1.54 0.90 7.09
C GLY A 137 2.34 1.13 8.35
N LEU A 138 3.37 0.33 8.58
CA LEU A 138 4.27 0.38 9.74
C LEU A 138 5.71 0.55 9.25
N PRO A 139 6.32 1.76 9.38
CA PRO A 139 7.72 1.97 9.04
C PRO A 139 8.63 1.11 9.90
N LEU A 140 9.58 0.40 9.26
CA LEU A 140 10.52 -0.49 9.96
C LEU A 140 11.87 0.16 10.20
N ASN A 141 12.24 1.16 9.39
CA ASN A 141 13.44 1.97 9.57
C ASN A 141 13.18 3.45 9.28
N THR A 142 14.12 4.30 9.63
CA THR A 142 14.03 5.74 9.39
C THR A 142 14.59 6.06 8.01
N ALA A 143 13.74 6.59 7.13
CA ALA A 143 14.08 6.99 5.78
C ALA A 143 13.19 8.15 5.33
N ASN A 144 13.72 9.04 4.51
CA ASN A 144 12.94 10.06 3.81
C ASN A 144 12.84 9.83 2.31
N ALA A 145 13.43 8.73 1.82
CA ALA A 145 13.47 8.36 0.41
C ALA A 145 12.16 7.70 -0.06
N ALA A 146 11.82 7.93 -1.31
CA ALA A 146 10.67 7.32 -1.99
C ALA A 146 9.39 7.32 -1.11
N PRO A 147 8.92 8.48 -0.62
CA PRO A 147 7.82 8.54 0.34
C PRO A 147 6.52 7.99 -0.21
N LEU A 148 5.65 7.52 0.69
CA LEU A 148 4.26 7.24 0.36
C LEU A 148 3.61 8.55 -0.11
N THR A 149 2.95 8.49 -1.27
CA THR A 149 2.21 9.62 -1.83
C THR A 149 0.73 9.29 -1.80
N VAL A 150 -0.09 10.19 -1.29
CA VAL A 150 -1.55 10.06 -1.22
C VAL A 150 -2.23 11.25 -1.89
N TRP A 151 -3.47 11.08 -2.35
CA TRP A 151 -4.35 12.13 -2.85
C TRP A 151 -5.47 12.34 -1.81
N PRO A 152 -5.33 13.29 -0.85
CA PRO A 152 -6.28 13.48 0.24
C PRO A 152 -7.70 13.74 -0.28
N GLY A 153 -8.69 13.02 0.25
CA GLY A 153 -10.09 13.14 -0.19
C GLY A 153 -10.45 12.32 -1.43
N SER A 154 -9.48 11.72 -2.13
CA SER A 154 -9.75 10.91 -3.33
C SER A 154 -10.64 9.69 -3.08
N GLN A 155 -10.71 9.18 -1.84
CA GLN A 155 -11.60 8.08 -1.48
C GLN A 155 -13.07 8.39 -1.73
N HIS A 156 -13.47 9.65 -1.68
CA HIS A 156 -14.84 10.07 -1.98
C HIS A 156 -15.15 9.96 -3.48
N ILE A 157 -14.26 10.45 -4.33
CA ILE A 157 -14.39 10.37 -5.80
C ILE A 157 -14.33 8.90 -6.26
N MET A 158 -13.33 8.17 -5.79
CA MET A 158 -13.14 6.75 -6.15
C MET A 158 -14.31 5.89 -5.65
N GLY A 159 -14.70 6.07 -4.38
CA GLY A 159 -15.80 5.31 -3.78
C GLY A 159 -17.16 5.60 -4.45
N ALA A 160 -17.46 6.84 -4.79
CA ALA A 160 -18.65 7.19 -5.55
C ALA A 160 -18.66 6.50 -6.92
N ALA A 161 -17.56 6.58 -7.67
CA ALA A 161 -17.47 5.93 -8.98
C ALA A 161 -17.63 4.40 -8.89
N PHE A 162 -17.11 3.74 -7.86
CA PHE A 162 -17.29 2.31 -7.67
C PHE A 162 -18.73 1.95 -7.34
N ARG A 163 -19.40 2.72 -6.46
CA ARG A 163 -20.82 2.50 -6.13
C ARG A 163 -21.72 2.68 -7.36
N ASP A 164 -21.48 3.74 -8.14
CA ASP A 164 -22.26 4.01 -9.35
C ASP A 164 -22.12 2.90 -10.40
N LEU A 165 -20.91 2.32 -10.53
CA LEU A 165 -20.65 1.22 -11.48
C LEU A 165 -21.25 -0.10 -11.02
N VAL A 166 -21.15 -0.39 -9.73
CA VAL A 166 -21.61 -1.67 -9.16
C VAL A 166 -23.12 -1.70 -9.03
N GLY A 167 -23.73 -0.61 -8.52
CA GLY A 167 -25.18 -0.57 -8.25
C GLY A 167 -25.59 -1.79 -7.40
N ASP A 168 -26.58 -2.53 -7.91
CA ASP A 168 -27.10 -3.76 -7.28
C ASP A 168 -26.46 -5.06 -7.82
N ILE A 169 -25.39 -4.94 -8.62
CA ILE A 169 -24.70 -6.08 -9.23
C ILE A 169 -23.63 -6.62 -8.27
N ASP A 170 -23.31 -7.92 -8.36
CA ASP A 170 -22.19 -8.50 -7.63
C ASP A 170 -20.88 -7.76 -7.97
N PRO A 171 -20.20 -7.12 -7.00
CA PRO A 171 -19.00 -6.32 -7.22
C PRO A 171 -17.88 -7.05 -7.95
N GLN A 172 -17.74 -8.36 -7.73
CA GLN A 172 -16.70 -9.17 -8.39
C GLN A 172 -16.97 -9.41 -9.88
N SER A 173 -18.22 -9.29 -10.32
CA SER A 173 -18.61 -9.48 -11.72
C SER A 173 -18.50 -8.21 -12.57
N VAL A 174 -18.35 -7.04 -11.94
CA VAL A 174 -18.34 -5.74 -12.63
C VAL A 174 -16.94 -5.38 -13.11
N ASP A 175 -16.84 -5.03 -14.40
CA ASP A 175 -15.63 -4.43 -14.95
C ASP A 175 -15.53 -2.95 -14.56
N LEU A 176 -14.65 -2.65 -13.65
CA LEU A 176 -14.45 -1.31 -13.09
C LEU A 176 -13.48 -0.43 -13.91
N THR A 177 -12.87 -0.94 -14.97
CA THR A 177 -11.72 -0.34 -15.65
C THR A 177 -11.92 1.11 -16.07
N ASP A 178 -12.97 1.36 -16.85
CA ASP A 178 -13.15 2.68 -17.47
C ASP A 178 -13.56 3.73 -16.44
N GLY A 179 -14.45 3.39 -15.51
CA GLY A 179 -14.83 4.26 -14.40
C GLY A 179 -13.69 4.51 -13.44
N TYR A 180 -12.93 3.48 -13.09
CA TYR A 180 -11.70 3.62 -12.30
C TYR A 180 -10.70 4.60 -12.94
N HIS A 181 -10.48 4.48 -14.25
CA HIS A 181 -9.57 5.38 -14.96
C HIS A 181 -10.11 6.82 -15.03
N ALA A 182 -11.42 7.01 -15.20
CA ALA A 182 -12.06 8.32 -15.21
C ALA A 182 -11.97 8.99 -13.83
N ALA A 183 -12.35 8.29 -12.76
CA ALA A 183 -12.29 8.79 -11.39
C ALA A 183 -10.84 9.13 -10.97
N ARG A 184 -9.89 8.26 -11.31
CA ARG A 184 -8.47 8.52 -11.04
C ARG A 184 -7.94 9.75 -11.77
N ARG A 185 -8.35 9.99 -13.02
CA ARG A 185 -8.00 11.19 -13.79
C ARG A 185 -8.57 12.44 -13.11
N GLN A 186 -9.83 12.39 -12.67
CA GLN A 186 -10.46 13.46 -11.92
C GLN A 186 -9.69 13.78 -10.63
N CYS A 187 -9.26 12.75 -9.86
CA CYS A 187 -8.42 12.96 -8.68
C CYS A 187 -7.13 13.71 -9.02
N PHE A 188 -6.46 13.36 -10.12
CA PHE A 188 -5.22 14.04 -10.53
C PHE A 188 -5.40 15.49 -10.96
N GLU A 189 -6.58 15.84 -11.46
CA GLU A 189 -6.91 17.19 -11.89
C GLU A 189 -7.34 18.08 -10.72
N GLN A 190 -7.98 17.50 -9.70
CA GLN A 190 -8.61 18.27 -8.63
C GLN A 190 -7.84 18.25 -7.31
N ILE A 191 -6.96 17.27 -7.09
CA ILE A 191 -6.34 17.07 -5.79
C ILE A 191 -4.82 17.18 -5.91
N THR A 192 -4.22 18.02 -5.06
CA THR A 192 -2.77 18.09 -4.90
C THR A 192 -2.30 16.91 -4.06
N PRO A 193 -1.34 16.09 -4.55
CA PRO A 193 -0.83 14.97 -3.78
C PRO A 193 -0.01 15.44 -2.58
N GLN A 194 -0.03 14.61 -1.53
CA GLN A 194 0.77 14.83 -0.31
C GLN A 194 1.71 13.65 -0.11
N GLN A 195 2.97 13.94 0.21
CA GLN A 195 3.95 12.95 0.61
C GLN A 195 3.91 12.73 2.13
N ILE A 196 3.97 11.46 2.53
CA ILE A 196 3.97 11.04 3.92
C ILE A 196 5.33 10.42 4.23
N ILE A 197 6.03 11.01 5.18
CA ILE A 197 7.25 10.47 5.76
C ILE A 197 6.92 10.13 7.21
N ALA A 198 7.12 8.86 7.58
CA ALA A 198 6.89 8.38 8.94
C ALA A 198 8.08 7.51 9.38
N THR A 199 8.30 7.45 10.68
CA THR A 199 9.42 6.75 11.31
C THR A 199 8.94 5.58 12.18
N PRO A 200 9.82 4.62 12.55
CA PRO A 200 9.45 3.52 13.44
C PRO A 200 8.79 4.01 14.74
N GLY A 201 7.71 3.36 15.10
CA GLY A 201 6.83 3.76 16.20
C GLY A 201 5.59 4.52 15.73
N GLN A 202 5.67 5.26 14.63
CA GLN A 202 4.49 5.82 13.97
C GLN A 202 3.76 4.75 13.16
N SER A 203 2.50 5.00 12.83
CA SER A 203 1.71 4.16 11.95
C SER A 203 0.86 5.00 11.01
N ILE A 204 0.59 4.46 9.83
CA ILE A 204 -0.16 5.11 8.77
C ILE A 204 -1.39 4.25 8.48
N LEU A 205 -2.58 4.82 8.62
CA LEU A 205 -3.83 4.15 8.26
C LEU A 205 -4.41 4.83 7.02
N LEU A 206 -4.68 4.04 5.96
CA LEU A 206 -5.30 4.52 4.73
C LEU A 206 -6.69 3.91 4.56
N HIS A 207 -7.61 4.73 4.08
CA HIS A 207 -8.92 4.28 3.61
C HIS A 207 -8.77 3.40 2.36
N ARG A 208 -9.56 2.34 2.25
CA ARG A 208 -9.52 1.37 1.14
C ARG A 208 -9.61 1.96 -0.26
N HIS A 209 -10.33 3.06 -0.42
CA HIS A 209 -10.50 3.75 -1.71
C HIS A 209 -9.56 4.95 -1.89
N LEU A 210 -8.67 5.22 -0.95
CA LEU A 210 -7.71 6.33 -1.09
C LEU A 210 -6.72 6.04 -2.22
N LEU A 211 -6.61 6.97 -3.16
CA LEU A 211 -5.59 6.90 -4.20
C LEU A 211 -4.21 7.15 -3.59
N HIS A 212 -3.31 6.19 -3.76
CA HIS A 212 -1.98 6.23 -3.15
C HIS A 212 -0.93 5.55 -4.04
N GLY A 213 0.34 5.79 -3.74
CA GLY A 213 1.45 5.18 -4.45
C GLY A 213 2.80 5.49 -3.78
N VAL A 214 3.89 5.09 -4.41
CA VAL A 214 5.25 5.32 -3.91
C VAL A 214 5.98 6.28 -4.85
N ALA A 215 6.42 7.43 -4.31
CA ALA A 215 7.17 8.43 -5.07
C ALA A 215 8.52 7.86 -5.57
N PRO A 216 9.06 8.38 -6.69
CA PRO A 216 10.43 8.10 -7.06
C PRO A 216 11.43 8.47 -5.96
N TRP A 217 12.57 7.79 -5.96
CA TRP A 217 13.71 8.18 -5.13
C TRP A 217 14.40 9.38 -5.75
N GLU A 218 14.41 10.50 -5.06
CA GLU A 218 14.99 11.75 -5.54
C GLU A 218 16.40 11.99 -5.00
N ALA A 219 17.14 12.85 -5.67
CA ALA A 219 18.46 13.27 -5.20
C ALA A 219 18.39 13.95 -3.83
N GLY A 220 19.31 13.62 -2.94
CA GLY A 220 19.33 14.13 -1.57
C GLY A 220 18.41 13.41 -0.59
N GLN A 221 17.63 12.44 -1.04
CA GLN A 221 16.89 11.55 -0.16
C GLN A 221 17.79 10.42 0.37
N HIS A 222 17.50 9.93 1.58
CA HIS A 222 18.33 8.96 2.28
C HIS A 222 17.48 7.84 2.89
N ALA A 223 18.04 6.65 2.88
CA ALA A 223 17.62 5.50 3.68
C ALA A 223 18.86 4.74 4.15
N PRO A 224 18.74 3.85 5.13
CA PRO A 224 19.81 2.90 5.49
C PRO A 224 20.20 2.01 4.30
N PRO A 225 21.36 1.32 4.37
CA PRO A 225 21.84 0.46 3.27
C PRO A 225 20.84 -0.62 2.82
N GLU A 226 20.02 -1.11 3.75
CA GLU A 226 18.94 -2.08 3.47
C GLU A 226 17.73 -1.50 2.74
N GLY A 227 17.75 -0.21 2.41
CA GLY A 227 16.66 0.49 1.74
C GLY A 227 15.61 1.06 2.69
N ARG A 228 14.57 1.74 2.14
CA ARG A 228 13.39 2.19 2.90
C ARG A 228 12.44 1.04 3.09
N MET A 229 12.21 0.61 4.34
CA MET A 229 11.39 -0.54 4.69
C MET A 229 10.06 -0.15 5.35
N ILE A 230 8.96 -0.68 4.83
CA ILE A 230 7.63 -0.59 5.44
C ILE A 230 6.96 -1.97 5.40
N ALA A 231 6.30 -2.34 6.52
CA ALA A 231 5.35 -3.44 6.55
C ALA A 231 3.93 -2.93 6.32
N TYR A 232 3.14 -3.64 5.50
CA TYR A 232 1.74 -3.32 5.24
C TYR A 232 0.84 -4.49 5.61
N PHE A 233 -0.25 -4.19 6.34
CA PHE A 233 -1.37 -5.09 6.52
C PHE A 233 -2.57 -4.59 5.72
N ARG A 234 -3.25 -5.50 5.03
CA ARG A 234 -4.40 -5.23 4.16
C ARG A 234 -5.50 -6.27 4.39
N PRO A 235 -6.13 -6.26 5.60
CA PRO A 235 -7.20 -7.21 5.89
C PRO A 235 -8.40 -6.95 4.99
N GLU A 236 -9.14 -8.03 4.67
CA GLU A 236 -10.27 -7.96 3.78
C GLU A 236 -11.60 -7.81 4.52
N PHE A 237 -12.55 -7.14 3.87
CA PHE A 237 -13.98 -7.15 4.17
C PHE A 237 -14.72 -8.14 3.27
N SER A 238 -16.04 -8.23 3.44
CA SER A 238 -16.91 -8.71 2.38
C SER A 238 -16.97 -7.67 1.24
N ASP A 239 -17.31 -8.12 0.03
CA ASP A 239 -17.45 -7.23 -1.13
C ASP A 239 -18.48 -6.13 -0.90
N ALA A 240 -19.60 -6.46 -0.22
CA ALA A 240 -20.63 -5.49 0.14
C ALA A 240 -20.10 -4.40 1.09
N GLU A 241 -19.29 -4.75 2.08
CA GLU A 241 -18.65 -3.78 2.97
C GLU A 241 -17.62 -2.91 2.25
N TRP A 242 -16.94 -3.49 1.25
CA TRP A 242 -15.95 -2.74 0.46
C TRP A 242 -16.62 -1.61 -0.36
N ILE A 243 -17.81 -1.86 -0.92
CA ILE A 243 -18.60 -0.89 -1.69
C ILE A 243 -19.32 0.11 -0.78
N ALA A 244 -19.70 -0.28 0.45
CA ALA A 244 -20.50 0.55 1.33
C ALA A 244 -19.91 1.96 1.54
N GLU A 245 -20.80 2.93 1.69
CA GLU A 245 -20.40 4.29 2.09
C GLU A 245 -19.86 4.28 3.53
N THR A 246 -18.78 5.04 3.78
CA THR A 246 -18.13 5.15 5.10
C THR A 246 -18.01 6.60 5.54
#